data_5cb56b22cfaad6b7c01126c0e1ba1651
#
_entry.id   5cb56b22cfaad6b7c01126c0e1ba1651
#
_cell.length_a   1.000
_cell.length_b   1.000
_cell.length_c   1.000
_cell.angle_alpha   90.00
_cell.angle_beta   90.00
_cell.angle_gamma   90.00
#
_symmetry.space_group_name_H-M   'P 1'
#
loop_
_entity.id
_entity.type
_entity.pdbx_description
1 polymer ?
#
loop_
_entity_poly.entity_id
_entity_poly.type
_entity_poly.pdbx_seq_one_letter_code
_entity_poly.pdbx_strand_id
1 'polypeptide(L)'
;MREPKYYTGNVKGIFDTHAHLYDERYGEEGTFSRDLLLRAAEYGVTRILVPADSVESSKAAISYVKENQGVSSVKLYASVGIHPHEASSYDDAARDFIVDALSSSSRAVTNVMALGEIGLDYHYDLSPRDVQRAVFRAQLDIAYEMDVPFILHEREATGDCMDILREYKREKRLRELPGVCHCCSTSPDIAEELVKMGFYIGFDGPVTFKSNKNGPEVCRRIPLDRIVIETDCPYLTPEPNRGLTNEPCFIPFVAEKIAAIKEINVEDVVKATSDNGCTLYGIKD
;
A
#
# COMPACT_ATOMS: atom_id res chain seq x y z
N MET A 1 -21.02 21.66 -4.03
CA MET A 1 -20.19 20.47 -3.80
C MET A 1 -20.57 19.91 -2.43
N ARG A 2 -20.55 18.58 -2.24
CA ARG A 2 -20.78 17.95 -0.93
C ARG A 2 -19.57 18.24 -0.04
N GLU A 3 -19.79 18.73 1.18
CA GLU A 3 -18.71 18.93 2.13
C GLU A 3 -18.24 17.59 2.72
N PRO A 4 -16.93 17.38 2.92
CA PRO A 4 -16.41 16.19 3.56
C PRO A 4 -16.82 16.12 5.04
N LYS A 5 -17.04 14.90 5.53
CA LYS A 5 -17.22 14.62 6.94
C LYS A 5 -15.90 14.14 7.51
N TYR A 6 -15.46 14.79 8.55
CA TYR A 6 -14.24 14.41 9.24
C TYR A 6 -14.53 13.49 10.43
N TYR A 7 -13.57 12.66 10.77
CA TYR A 7 -13.68 11.76 11.91
C TYR A 7 -13.69 12.57 13.22
N THR A 8 -14.62 12.25 14.13
CA THR A 8 -14.79 13.00 15.38
C THR A 8 -14.16 12.33 16.60
N GLY A 9 -13.70 11.05 16.45
CA GLY A 9 -12.94 10.35 17.49
C GLY A 9 -11.51 10.87 17.61
N ASN A 10 -10.83 10.51 18.68
CA ASN A 10 -9.44 10.91 18.92
C ASN A 10 -8.54 9.66 18.79
N VAL A 11 -8.07 9.40 17.58
CA VAL A 11 -7.10 8.33 17.28
C VAL A 11 -5.76 8.94 16.90
N LYS A 12 -4.66 8.29 17.27
CA LYS A 12 -3.30 8.76 16.98
C LYS A 12 -2.37 7.57 16.70
N GLY A 13 -1.35 7.83 15.91
CA GLY A 13 -0.34 6.81 15.62
C GLY A 13 -0.64 6.01 14.35
N ILE A 14 -1.57 6.45 13.50
CA ILE A 14 -1.95 5.75 12.28
C ILE A 14 -0.77 5.72 11.30
N PHE A 15 -0.54 4.57 10.70
CA PHE A 15 0.31 4.40 9.54
C PHE A 15 -0.58 4.11 8.32
N ASP A 16 -0.64 5.06 7.39
CA ASP A 16 -1.23 4.86 6.06
C ASP A 16 -0.20 4.18 5.18
N THR A 17 -0.38 2.89 4.92
CA THR A 17 0.62 2.08 4.23
C THR A 17 0.59 2.20 2.70
N HIS A 18 -0.34 3.01 2.14
CA HIS A 18 -0.47 3.19 0.70
C HIS A 18 -1.26 4.46 0.36
N ALA A 19 -0.58 5.52 -0.10
CA ALA A 19 -1.20 6.80 -0.45
C ALA A 19 -0.44 7.52 -1.59
N HIS A 20 -1.08 7.73 -2.75
CA HIS A 20 -0.48 8.40 -3.92
C HIS A 20 -0.50 9.93 -3.77
N LEU A 21 0.33 10.47 -2.89
CA LEU A 21 0.30 11.88 -2.52
C LEU A 21 0.80 12.86 -3.60
N TYR A 22 1.48 12.36 -4.62
CA TYR A 22 1.93 13.15 -5.77
C TYR A 22 0.95 13.16 -6.95
N ASP A 23 -0.24 12.58 -6.79
CA ASP A 23 -1.26 12.55 -7.84
C ASP A 23 -1.74 13.96 -8.22
N GLU A 24 -1.88 14.22 -9.53
CA GLU A 24 -2.27 15.51 -10.09
C GLU A 24 -3.64 16.03 -9.60
N ARG A 25 -4.52 15.15 -9.12
CA ARG A 25 -5.81 15.53 -8.52
C ARG A 25 -5.69 16.35 -7.27
N TYR A 26 -4.52 16.35 -6.62
CA TYR A 26 -4.24 17.24 -5.51
C TYR A 26 -3.72 18.61 -5.93
N GLY A 27 -3.64 18.90 -7.25
CA GLY A 27 -3.24 20.19 -7.81
C GLY A 27 -1.74 20.30 -8.09
N GLU A 28 -1.39 21.37 -8.81
CA GLU A 28 0.00 21.68 -9.16
C GLU A 28 0.78 22.14 -7.92
N GLU A 29 1.94 21.56 -7.75
CA GLU A 29 3.07 21.77 -6.82
C GLU A 29 2.90 22.61 -5.55
N GLY A 30 3.23 22.01 -4.43
CA GLY A 30 3.73 22.65 -3.20
C GLY A 30 2.68 23.02 -2.16
N THR A 31 1.58 23.69 -2.50
CA THR A 31 0.63 24.20 -1.51
C THR A 31 -0.35 23.11 -1.05
N PHE A 32 -0.86 22.32 -1.97
CA PHE A 32 -1.83 21.27 -1.64
C PHE A 32 -1.20 20.08 -0.88
N SER A 33 0.02 19.69 -1.22
CA SER A 33 0.77 18.65 -0.50
C SER A 33 0.94 18.97 0.98
N ARG A 34 1.26 20.22 1.29
CA ARG A 34 1.40 20.69 2.67
C ARG A 34 0.09 20.57 3.45
N ASP A 35 -1.01 21.00 2.87
CA ASP A 35 -2.32 20.99 3.52
C ASP A 35 -2.82 19.55 3.73
N LEU A 36 -2.56 18.63 2.78
CA LEU A 36 -2.84 17.21 2.94
C LEU A 36 -2.10 16.61 4.14
N LEU A 37 -0.80 16.89 4.27
CA LEU A 37 0.03 16.37 5.36
C LEU A 37 -0.35 16.99 6.72
N LEU A 38 -0.73 18.27 6.75
CA LEU A 38 -1.20 18.92 7.97
C LEU A 38 -2.55 18.32 8.41
N ARG A 39 -3.50 18.13 7.48
CA ARG A 39 -4.77 17.45 7.79
C ARG A 39 -4.53 16.01 8.22
N ALA A 40 -3.68 15.25 7.53
CA ALA A 40 -3.32 13.90 7.92
C ALA A 40 -2.84 13.84 9.38
N ALA A 41 -1.93 14.75 9.77
CA ALA A 41 -1.42 14.85 11.14
C ALA A 41 -2.52 15.20 12.15
N GLU A 42 -3.43 16.13 11.81
CA GLU A 42 -4.57 16.53 12.64
C GLU A 42 -5.48 15.34 12.96
N TYR A 43 -5.69 14.44 11.97
CA TYR A 43 -6.52 13.23 12.12
C TYR A 43 -5.74 11.98 12.52
N GLY A 44 -4.57 12.15 13.12
CA GLY A 44 -3.84 11.10 13.82
C GLY A 44 -2.90 10.25 12.96
N VAL A 45 -2.71 10.59 11.68
CA VAL A 45 -1.71 9.93 10.83
C VAL A 45 -0.32 10.38 11.24
N THR A 46 0.57 9.43 11.45
CA THR A 46 1.96 9.68 11.85
C THR A 46 2.98 9.18 10.84
N ARG A 47 2.56 8.27 9.96
CA ARG A 47 3.40 7.69 8.90
C ARG A 47 2.58 7.51 7.63
N ILE A 48 3.19 7.74 6.48
CA ILE A 48 2.60 7.46 5.17
C ILE A 48 3.67 6.82 4.28
N LEU A 49 3.29 5.75 3.57
CA LEU A 49 4.07 5.21 2.47
C LEU A 49 3.46 5.67 1.15
N VAL A 50 4.29 6.28 0.31
CA VAL A 50 3.94 6.80 -1.02
C VAL A 50 4.39 5.77 -2.06
N PRO A 51 3.46 5.04 -2.70
CA PRO A 51 3.80 3.99 -3.66
C PRO A 51 4.13 4.57 -5.03
N ALA A 52 4.69 3.72 -5.90
CA ALA A 52 4.99 4.03 -7.28
C ALA A 52 4.53 2.93 -8.24
N ASP A 53 4.30 3.27 -9.51
CA ASP A 53 3.77 2.40 -10.56
C ASP A 53 4.68 2.31 -11.81
N SER A 54 5.68 3.21 -11.92
CA SER A 54 6.63 3.31 -13.03
C SER A 54 7.97 3.87 -12.55
N VAL A 55 8.98 3.94 -13.42
CA VAL A 55 10.26 4.62 -13.12
C VAL A 55 10.02 6.11 -12.85
N GLU A 56 9.16 6.74 -13.64
CA GLU A 56 8.82 8.17 -13.51
C GLU A 56 8.15 8.43 -12.17
N SER A 57 7.14 7.66 -11.82
CA SER A 57 6.43 7.81 -10.54
C SER A 57 7.30 7.40 -9.35
N SER A 58 8.23 6.44 -9.52
CA SER A 58 9.24 6.12 -8.51
C SER A 58 10.14 7.32 -8.18
N LYS A 59 10.58 8.04 -9.21
CA LYS A 59 11.33 9.30 -9.03
C LYS A 59 10.48 10.38 -8.37
N ALA A 60 9.21 10.50 -8.78
CA ALA A 60 8.26 11.45 -8.21
C ALA A 60 8.00 11.15 -6.72
N ALA A 61 7.76 9.87 -6.36
CA ALA A 61 7.56 9.45 -4.96
C ALA A 61 8.79 9.76 -4.08
N ILE A 62 10.00 9.45 -4.56
CA ILE A 62 11.25 9.77 -3.86
C ILE A 62 11.41 11.29 -3.68
N SER A 63 11.17 12.08 -4.73
CA SER A 63 11.25 13.55 -4.67
C SER A 63 10.23 14.10 -3.69
N TYR A 64 8.98 13.64 -3.79
CA TYR A 64 7.90 14.04 -2.88
C TYR A 64 8.27 13.79 -1.42
N VAL A 65 8.73 12.58 -1.09
CA VAL A 65 9.17 12.23 0.26
C VAL A 65 10.30 13.13 0.74
N LYS A 66 11.32 13.35 -0.09
CA LYS A 66 12.46 14.21 0.24
C LYS A 66 12.05 15.66 0.50
N GLU A 67 11.19 16.22 -0.33
CA GLU A 67 10.79 17.64 -0.29
C GLU A 67 9.80 17.94 0.84
N ASN A 68 8.98 16.96 1.20
CA ASN A 68 7.90 17.13 2.17
C ASN A 68 8.23 16.55 3.56
N GLN A 69 9.37 15.93 3.75
CA GLN A 69 9.82 15.45 5.05
C GLN A 69 9.98 16.64 6.01
N GLY A 70 9.29 16.62 7.15
CA GLY A 70 9.32 17.72 8.14
C GLY A 70 8.33 18.87 7.89
N VAL A 71 7.50 18.82 6.83
CA VAL A 71 6.40 19.78 6.60
C VAL A 71 5.33 19.65 7.69
N SER A 72 5.12 18.44 8.20
CA SER A 72 4.26 18.12 9.34
C SER A 72 4.97 17.13 10.27
N SER A 73 4.26 16.63 11.29
CA SER A 73 4.75 15.53 12.12
C SER A 73 4.68 14.15 11.46
N VAL A 74 4.14 14.06 10.24
CA VAL A 74 4.02 12.80 9.51
C VAL A 74 5.37 12.41 8.91
N LYS A 75 5.83 11.20 9.21
CA LYS A 75 7.01 10.61 8.58
C LYS A 75 6.62 10.00 7.23
N LEU A 76 7.38 10.30 6.18
CA LEU A 76 7.12 9.85 4.82
C LEU A 76 8.12 8.79 4.37
N TYR A 77 7.61 7.81 3.65
CA TYR A 77 8.37 6.71 3.05
C TYR A 77 7.93 6.53 1.60
N ALA A 78 8.76 5.90 0.76
CA ALA A 78 8.44 5.61 -0.63
C ALA A 78 8.59 4.12 -0.94
N SER A 79 7.97 3.67 -2.02
CA SER A 79 8.33 2.47 -2.74
C SER A 79 8.77 2.79 -4.16
N VAL A 80 9.38 1.82 -4.84
CA VAL A 80 9.78 1.89 -6.24
C VAL A 80 9.40 0.60 -6.93
N GLY A 81 8.90 0.66 -8.16
CA GLY A 81 8.50 -0.55 -8.88
C GLY A 81 7.80 -0.24 -10.19
N ILE A 82 7.44 -1.30 -10.90
CA ILE A 82 6.68 -1.25 -12.16
C ILE A 82 5.37 -2.00 -11.97
N HIS A 83 4.28 -1.26 -11.92
CA HIS A 83 2.92 -1.76 -11.85
C HIS A 83 2.56 -2.60 -13.09
N PRO A 84 1.67 -3.59 -12.99
CA PRO A 84 1.25 -4.38 -14.15
C PRO A 84 0.73 -3.56 -15.33
N HIS A 85 0.16 -2.39 -15.12
CA HIS A 85 -0.24 -1.49 -16.21
C HIS A 85 0.95 -1.03 -17.06
N GLU A 86 2.09 -0.80 -16.43
CA GLU A 86 3.32 -0.30 -17.03
C GLU A 86 4.34 -1.41 -17.35
N ALA A 87 3.93 -2.69 -17.25
CA ALA A 87 4.84 -3.82 -17.44
C ALA A 87 5.58 -3.79 -18.79
N SER A 88 4.95 -3.25 -19.84
CA SER A 88 5.59 -3.10 -21.16
C SER A 88 6.75 -2.11 -21.19
N SER A 89 6.91 -1.26 -20.16
CA SER A 89 8.02 -0.31 -20.03
C SER A 89 9.23 -0.88 -19.29
N TYR A 90 9.13 -2.10 -18.77
CA TYR A 90 10.21 -2.72 -18.00
C TYR A 90 11.34 -3.15 -18.94
N ASP A 91 12.51 -2.58 -18.74
CA ASP A 91 13.75 -2.88 -19.46
C ASP A 91 14.94 -2.94 -18.50
N ASP A 92 16.14 -3.14 -19.02
CA ASP A 92 17.37 -3.20 -18.22
C ASP A 92 17.63 -1.88 -17.46
N ALA A 93 17.29 -0.73 -18.03
CA ALA A 93 17.47 0.56 -17.35
C ALA A 93 16.49 0.74 -16.20
N ALA A 94 15.23 0.30 -16.36
CA ALA A 94 14.25 0.28 -15.28
C ALA A 94 14.67 -0.66 -14.15
N ARG A 95 15.16 -1.85 -14.51
CA ARG A 95 15.71 -2.81 -13.54
C ARG A 95 16.88 -2.19 -12.74
N ASP A 96 17.85 -1.62 -13.43
CA ASP A 96 19.03 -1.04 -12.79
C ASP A 96 18.67 0.14 -11.88
N PHE A 97 17.72 0.99 -12.28
CA PHE A 97 17.19 2.05 -11.44
C PHE A 97 16.54 1.49 -10.16
N ILE A 98 15.69 0.46 -10.26
CA ILE A 98 15.02 -0.16 -9.11
C ILE A 98 16.05 -0.75 -8.15
N VAL A 99 17.03 -1.49 -8.67
CA VAL A 99 18.09 -2.12 -7.85
C VAL A 99 18.93 -1.05 -7.14
N ASP A 100 19.31 0.03 -7.82
CA ASP A 100 20.01 1.15 -7.20
C ASP A 100 19.19 1.82 -6.09
N ALA A 101 17.93 2.13 -6.37
CA ALA A 101 17.02 2.76 -5.39
C ALA A 101 16.79 1.88 -4.14
N LEU A 102 16.81 0.56 -4.29
CA LEU A 102 16.66 -0.42 -3.20
C LEU A 102 17.97 -0.74 -2.50
N SER A 103 19.11 -0.25 -2.97
CA SER A 103 20.39 -0.46 -2.28
C SER A 103 20.37 0.14 -0.87
N SER A 104 21.09 -0.45 0.08
CA SER A 104 21.11 0.01 1.47
C SER A 104 21.56 1.47 1.61
N SER A 105 22.49 1.92 0.76
CA SER A 105 22.96 3.31 0.72
C SER A 105 21.90 4.28 0.22
N SER A 106 21.18 3.94 -0.86
CA SER A 106 20.09 4.77 -1.39
C SER A 106 18.92 4.83 -0.43
N ARG A 107 18.48 3.70 0.12
CA ARG A 107 17.39 3.61 1.08
C ARG A 107 17.61 4.46 2.34
N ALA A 108 18.85 4.52 2.82
CA ALA A 108 19.20 5.32 4.00
C ALA A 108 18.98 6.83 3.84
N VAL A 109 18.95 7.33 2.60
CA VAL A 109 18.78 8.76 2.32
C VAL A 109 17.45 9.09 1.62
N THR A 110 16.82 8.12 0.97
CA THR A 110 15.58 8.31 0.21
C THR A 110 14.33 7.87 0.94
N ASN A 111 14.48 7.12 2.05
CA ASN A 111 13.37 6.45 2.74
C ASN A 111 12.55 5.50 1.84
N VAL A 112 13.16 4.90 0.81
CA VAL A 112 12.54 3.83 0.04
C VAL A 112 12.52 2.56 0.88
N MET A 113 11.32 2.02 1.18
CA MET A 113 11.15 0.92 2.12
C MET A 113 10.69 -0.38 1.46
N ALA A 114 10.16 -0.34 0.24
CA ALA A 114 9.57 -1.49 -0.44
C ALA A 114 9.78 -1.43 -1.96
N LEU A 115 9.69 -2.60 -2.58
CA LEU A 115 9.48 -2.75 -4.02
C LEU A 115 7.97 -2.74 -4.29
N GLY A 116 7.50 -1.88 -5.14
CA GLY A 116 6.07 -1.82 -5.47
C GLY A 116 5.59 -0.47 -5.96
N GLU A 117 4.45 -0.53 -6.62
CA GLU A 117 3.55 -1.68 -6.73
C GLU A 117 4.01 -2.65 -7.82
N ILE A 118 3.88 -3.94 -7.55
CA ILE A 118 4.14 -5.01 -8.51
C ILE A 118 3.03 -6.05 -8.47
N GLY A 119 2.83 -6.80 -9.55
CA GLY A 119 1.80 -7.84 -9.55
C GLY A 119 1.13 -8.03 -10.90
N LEU A 120 -0.20 -8.30 -10.88
CA LEU A 120 -1.00 -8.59 -12.05
C LEU A 120 -2.34 -7.85 -12.03
N ASP A 121 -2.74 -7.27 -13.16
CA ASP A 121 -4.06 -6.64 -13.37
C ASP A 121 -4.65 -7.12 -14.70
N TYR A 122 -5.64 -7.99 -14.62
CA TYR A 122 -6.38 -8.50 -15.79
C TYR A 122 -7.72 -7.80 -16.00
N HIS A 123 -8.03 -6.83 -15.14
CA HIS A 123 -9.23 -6.00 -15.28
C HIS A 123 -9.04 -4.93 -16.35
N TYR A 124 -7.95 -4.17 -16.25
CA TYR A 124 -7.62 -3.12 -17.23
C TYR A 124 -6.81 -3.65 -18.42
N ASP A 125 -5.97 -4.67 -18.20
CA ASP A 125 -5.20 -5.37 -19.24
C ASP A 125 -4.34 -4.43 -20.11
N LEU A 126 -3.77 -3.36 -19.51
CA LEU A 126 -3.05 -2.30 -20.23
C LEU A 126 -1.69 -2.76 -20.79
N SER A 127 -1.08 -3.78 -20.20
CA SER A 127 0.05 -4.51 -20.76
C SER A 127 -0.34 -5.97 -21.03
N PRO A 128 0.25 -6.64 -22.03
CA PRO A 128 -0.05 -8.05 -22.30
C PRO A 128 0.18 -8.93 -21.06
N ARG A 129 -0.72 -9.88 -20.80
CA ARG A 129 -0.68 -10.73 -19.58
C ARG A 129 0.58 -11.56 -19.43
N ASP A 130 1.17 -12.02 -20.52
CA ASP A 130 2.46 -12.71 -20.51
C ASP A 130 3.61 -11.79 -20.13
N VAL A 131 3.58 -10.54 -20.58
CA VAL A 131 4.54 -9.50 -20.17
C VAL A 131 4.34 -9.17 -18.68
N GLN A 132 3.10 -8.97 -18.22
CA GLN A 132 2.83 -8.74 -16.80
C GLN A 132 3.41 -9.85 -15.93
N ARG A 133 3.19 -11.13 -16.28
CA ARG A 133 3.74 -12.28 -15.53
C ARG A 133 5.27 -12.32 -15.55
N ALA A 134 5.89 -12.01 -16.68
CA ALA A 134 7.34 -12.00 -16.80
C ALA A 134 7.96 -10.89 -15.93
N VAL A 135 7.40 -9.69 -15.97
CA VAL A 135 7.86 -8.53 -15.18
C VAL A 135 7.59 -8.73 -13.69
N PHE A 136 6.44 -9.32 -13.32
CA PHE A 136 6.17 -9.66 -11.92
C PHE A 136 7.24 -10.62 -11.37
N ARG A 137 7.58 -11.69 -12.11
CA ARG A 137 8.66 -12.63 -11.73
C ARG A 137 10.01 -11.92 -11.60
N ALA A 138 10.39 -11.09 -12.59
CA ALA A 138 11.64 -10.35 -12.55
C ALA A 138 11.75 -9.44 -11.31
N GLN A 139 10.64 -8.80 -10.93
CA GLN A 139 10.62 -7.95 -9.73
C GLN A 139 10.56 -8.76 -8.43
N LEU A 140 9.92 -9.93 -8.40
CA LEU A 140 10.03 -10.85 -7.26
C LEU A 140 11.47 -11.32 -7.02
N ASP A 141 12.24 -11.53 -8.09
CA ASP A 141 13.67 -11.86 -8.00
C ASP A 141 14.46 -10.72 -7.37
N ILE A 142 14.19 -9.48 -7.78
CA ILE A 142 14.79 -8.29 -7.15
C ILE A 142 14.41 -8.20 -5.66
N ALA A 143 13.13 -8.39 -5.31
CA ALA A 143 12.69 -8.34 -3.92
C ALA A 143 13.42 -9.36 -3.04
N TYR A 144 13.62 -10.57 -3.57
CA TYR A 144 14.36 -11.64 -2.90
C TYR A 144 15.86 -11.31 -2.77
N GLU A 145 16.51 -10.89 -3.86
CA GLU A 145 17.96 -10.56 -3.90
C GLU A 145 18.32 -9.36 -3.00
N MET A 146 17.45 -8.35 -2.97
CA MET A 146 17.65 -7.13 -2.18
C MET A 146 17.15 -7.24 -0.73
N ASP A 147 16.53 -8.37 -0.37
CA ASP A 147 15.89 -8.61 0.93
C ASP A 147 14.93 -7.47 1.34
N VAL A 148 14.04 -7.08 0.45
CA VAL A 148 13.04 -6.03 0.69
C VAL A 148 11.62 -6.58 0.59
N PRO A 149 10.65 -6.03 1.37
CA PRO A 149 9.25 -6.36 1.19
C PRO A 149 8.72 -5.77 -0.11
N PHE A 150 7.61 -6.34 -0.61
CA PHE A 150 6.95 -5.78 -1.78
C PHE A 150 5.46 -5.50 -1.55
N ILE A 151 4.92 -4.56 -2.35
CA ILE A 151 3.50 -4.21 -2.37
C ILE A 151 2.89 -4.94 -3.56
N LEU A 152 2.04 -5.93 -3.24
CA LEU A 152 1.38 -6.77 -4.23
C LEU A 152 0.08 -6.13 -4.69
N HIS A 153 0.00 -5.81 -5.98
CA HIS A 153 -1.23 -5.49 -6.68
C HIS A 153 -1.81 -6.75 -7.33
N GLU A 154 -3.06 -7.09 -7.02
CA GLU A 154 -3.78 -8.19 -7.66
C GLU A 154 -5.20 -7.76 -8.00
N ARG A 155 -5.56 -7.79 -9.29
CA ARG A 155 -6.91 -7.50 -9.74
C ARG A 155 -7.35 -8.42 -10.87
N GLU A 156 -8.37 -9.24 -10.59
CA GLU A 156 -8.93 -10.25 -11.53
C GLU A 156 -7.88 -11.22 -12.11
N ALA A 157 -6.75 -11.39 -11.41
CA ALA A 157 -5.60 -12.21 -11.82
C ALA A 157 -5.21 -13.27 -10.78
N THR A 158 -6.10 -13.55 -9.82
CA THR A 158 -5.83 -14.37 -8.63
C THR A 158 -5.19 -15.72 -8.95
N GLY A 159 -5.64 -16.39 -10.01
CA GLY A 159 -5.09 -17.70 -10.41
C GLY A 159 -3.59 -17.64 -10.70
N ASP A 160 -3.20 -16.84 -11.70
CA ASP A 160 -1.81 -16.69 -12.12
C ASP A 160 -0.94 -16.09 -11.01
N CYS A 161 -1.48 -15.11 -10.27
CA CYS A 161 -0.79 -14.48 -9.15
C CYS A 161 -0.43 -15.52 -8.07
N MET A 162 -1.40 -16.30 -7.62
CA MET A 162 -1.18 -17.32 -6.59
C MET A 162 -0.28 -18.45 -7.08
N ASP A 163 -0.37 -18.85 -8.33
CA ASP A 163 0.51 -19.89 -8.89
C ASP A 163 1.98 -19.44 -8.88
N ILE A 164 2.25 -18.17 -9.25
CA ILE A 164 3.59 -17.58 -9.16
C ILE A 164 4.07 -17.53 -7.71
N LEU A 165 3.25 -17.04 -6.78
CA LEU A 165 3.63 -16.93 -5.36
C LEU A 165 3.87 -18.29 -4.71
N ARG A 166 3.05 -19.32 -5.05
CA ARG A 166 3.24 -20.71 -4.58
C ARG A 166 4.54 -21.30 -5.09
N GLU A 167 4.90 -21.02 -6.35
CA GLU A 167 6.16 -21.44 -6.94
C GLU A 167 7.35 -20.84 -6.17
N TYR A 168 7.36 -19.51 -5.98
CA TYR A 168 8.42 -18.81 -5.23
C TYR A 168 8.51 -19.27 -3.78
N LYS A 169 7.36 -19.53 -3.12
CA LYS A 169 7.35 -20.08 -1.75
C LYS A 169 7.96 -21.47 -1.69
N ARG A 170 7.60 -22.36 -2.64
CA ARG A 170 8.14 -23.74 -2.75
C ARG A 170 9.65 -23.71 -2.98
N GLU A 171 10.14 -22.77 -3.78
CA GLU A 171 11.57 -22.58 -4.08
C GLU A 171 12.34 -21.85 -2.97
N LYS A 172 11.65 -21.43 -1.90
CA LYS A 172 12.21 -20.63 -0.81
C LYS A 172 12.78 -19.29 -1.28
N ARG A 173 12.16 -18.68 -2.27
CA ARG A 173 12.49 -17.38 -2.86
C ARG A 173 11.52 -16.26 -2.42
N LEU A 174 10.78 -16.49 -1.36
CA LEU A 174 10.04 -15.44 -0.64
C LEU A 174 10.67 -15.24 0.73
N ARG A 175 10.75 -13.98 1.16
CA ARG A 175 11.10 -13.62 2.53
C ARG A 175 10.10 -14.25 3.52
N GLU A 176 10.44 -14.29 4.80
CA GLU A 176 9.51 -14.69 5.87
C GLU A 176 8.29 -13.76 5.91
N LEU A 177 8.53 -12.45 5.77
CA LEU A 177 7.50 -11.41 5.61
C LEU A 177 7.64 -10.82 4.20
N PRO A 178 7.01 -11.43 3.17
CA PRO A 178 7.25 -11.06 1.78
C PRO A 178 6.77 -9.65 1.44
N GLY A 179 5.63 -9.24 2.00
CA GLY A 179 5.01 -7.98 1.63
C GLY A 179 3.57 -7.84 2.11
N VAL A 180 2.83 -6.99 1.45
CA VAL A 180 1.41 -6.75 1.66
C VAL A 180 0.63 -7.02 0.38
N CYS A 181 -0.49 -7.71 0.47
CA CYS A 181 -1.52 -7.68 -0.57
C CYS A 181 -2.35 -6.42 -0.34
N HIS A 182 -2.02 -5.36 -1.10
CA HIS A 182 -2.66 -4.07 -0.96
C HIS A 182 -4.08 -4.09 -1.54
N CYS A 183 -4.97 -3.23 -1.04
CA CYS A 183 -6.37 -3.09 -1.48
C CYS A 183 -7.06 -4.45 -1.69
N CYS A 184 -6.91 -5.34 -0.71
CA CYS A 184 -7.22 -6.76 -0.84
C CYS A 184 -8.69 -6.98 -1.18
N SER A 185 -8.96 -7.42 -2.40
CA SER A 185 -10.31 -7.73 -2.91
C SER A 185 -10.56 -9.24 -3.13
N THR A 186 -9.56 -10.07 -2.84
CA THR A 186 -9.60 -11.52 -3.04
C THR A 186 -10.57 -12.25 -2.08
N SER A 187 -10.78 -13.55 -2.29
CA SER A 187 -11.63 -14.35 -1.41
C SER A 187 -11.00 -14.55 -0.03
N PRO A 188 -11.79 -14.84 1.02
CA PRO A 188 -11.27 -15.12 2.34
C PRO A 188 -10.25 -16.27 2.36
N ASP A 189 -10.47 -17.32 1.57
CA ASP A 189 -9.58 -18.49 1.53
C ASP A 189 -8.22 -18.13 0.91
N ILE A 190 -8.20 -17.30 -0.13
CA ILE A 190 -6.96 -16.80 -0.73
C ILE A 190 -6.23 -15.85 0.22
N ALA A 191 -6.95 -14.96 0.90
CA ALA A 191 -6.35 -14.06 1.89
C ALA A 191 -5.70 -14.84 3.05
N GLU A 192 -6.34 -15.92 3.53
CA GLU A 192 -5.74 -16.81 4.53
C GLU A 192 -4.50 -17.56 4.01
N GLU A 193 -4.50 -17.95 2.73
CA GLU A 193 -3.34 -18.56 2.11
C GLU A 193 -2.17 -17.58 2.01
N LEU A 194 -2.41 -16.33 1.61
CA LEU A 194 -1.42 -15.26 1.61
C LEU A 194 -0.83 -15.04 3.00
N VAL A 195 -1.67 -15.00 4.04
CA VAL A 195 -1.21 -14.88 5.44
C VAL A 195 -0.33 -16.07 5.84
N LYS A 196 -0.68 -17.30 5.45
CA LYS A 196 0.17 -18.49 5.69
C LYS A 196 1.50 -18.42 4.94
N MET A 197 1.57 -17.69 3.84
CA MET A 197 2.82 -17.41 3.13
C MET A 197 3.67 -16.33 3.82
N GLY A 198 3.09 -15.55 4.75
CA GLY A 198 3.74 -14.50 5.52
C GLY A 198 3.28 -13.08 5.17
N PHE A 199 2.34 -12.91 4.23
CA PHE A 199 1.85 -11.60 3.82
C PHE A 199 1.02 -10.91 4.90
N TYR A 200 1.04 -9.59 4.85
CA TYR A 200 0.01 -8.74 5.43
C TYR A 200 -1.10 -8.49 4.42
N ILE A 201 -2.28 -8.13 4.92
CA ILE A 201 -3.46 -7.81 4.14
C ILE A 201 -3.81 -6.34 4.37
N GLY A 202 -3.80 -5.56 3.28
CA GLY A 202 -4.17 -4.15 3.28
C GLY A 202 -5.68 -3.95 3.15
N PHE A 203 -6.24 -3.10 4.00
CA PHE A 203 -7.63 -2.69 3.95
C PHE A 203 -7.74 -1.17 3.81
N ASP A 204 -8.55 -0.76 2.86
CA ASP A 204 -8.81 0.63 2.48
C ASP A 204 -10.31 0.96 2.48
N GLY A 205 -10.69 2.07 1.84
CA GLY A 205 -12.07 2.55 1.81
C GLY A 205 -13.14 1.51 1.47
N PRO A 206 -12.97 0.61 0.51
CA PRO A 206 -13.86 -0.50 0.17
C PRO A 206 -14.37 -1.34 1.35
N VAL A 207 -13.61 -1.51 2.43
CA VAL A 207 -14.09 -2.25 3.61
C VAL A 207 -15.30 -1.59 4.26
N THR A 208 -15.48 -0.28 4.04
CA THR A 208 -16.60 0.50 4.56
C THR A 208 -17.84 0.45 3.66
N PHE A 209 -17.70 0.02 2.39
CA PHE A 209 -18.77 0.09 1.42
C PHE A 209 -19.88 -0.93 1.70
N LYS A 210 -21.15 -0.48 1.70
CA LYS A 210 -22.31 -1.34 1.93
C LYS A 210 -22.45 -2.46 0.89
N SER A 211 -21.97 -2.23 -0.34
CA SER A 211 -21.99 -3.20 -1.44
C SER A 211 -20.88 -4.25 -1.35
N ASN A 212 -19.78 -3.96 -0.63
CA ASN A 212 -18.68 -4.89 -0.45
C ASN A 212 -18.98 -5.85 0.71
N LYS A 213 -19.39 -7.07 0.38
CA LYS A 213 -19.63 -8.12 1.38
C LYS A 213 -18.39 -8.95 1.65
N ASN A 214 -17.51 -9.04 0.67
CA ASN A 214 -16.31 -9.88 0.73
C ASN A 214 -15.25 -9.27 1.67
N GLY A 215 -14.92 -7.99 1.52
CA GLY A 215 -13.91 -7.31 2.34
C GLY A 215 -14.14 -7.44 3.86
N PRO A 216 -15.36 -7.18 4.38
CA PRO A 216 -15.67 -7.42 5.79
C PRO A 216 -15.51 -8.87 6.23
N GLU A 217 -15.79 -9.85 5.36
CA GLU A 217 -15.59 -11.28 5.68
C GLU A 217 -14.10 -11.64 5.71
N VAL A 218 -13.32 -11.16 4.74
CA VAL A 218 -11.85 -11.28 4.77
C VAL A 218 -11.32 -10.66 6.05
N CYS A 219 -11.70 -9.42 6.36
CA CYS A 219 -11.27 -8.73 7.57
C CYS A 219 -11.59 -9.55 8.84
N ARG A 220 -12.77 -10.17 8.93
CA ARG A 220 -13.16 -11.00 10.09
C ARG A 220 -12.25 -12.20 10.28
N ARG A 221 -11.85 -12.87 9.18
CA ARG A 221 -11.06 -14.12 9.21
C ARG A 221 -9.57 -13.89 9.42
N ILE A 222 -9.02 -12.80 8.87
CA ILE A 222 -7.58 -12.50 9.00
C ILE A 222 -7.25 -12.05 10.43
N PRO A 223 -6.21 -12.61 11.08
CA PRO A 223 -5.80 -12.17 12.41
C PRO A 223 -5.31 -10.71 12.40
N LEU A 224 -5.54 -9.98 13.50
CA LEU A 224 -5.26 -8.55 13.59
C LEU A 224 -3.77 -8.22 13.39
N ASP A 225 -2.88 -9.10 13.80
CA ASP A 225 -1.43 -9.00 13.62
C ASP A 225 -0.96 -9.22 12.16
N ARG A 226 -1.89 -9.39 11.22
CA ARG A 226 -1.65 -9.51 9.79
C ARG A 226 -2.42 -8.48 8.96
N ILE A 227 -3.03 -7.50 9.61
CA ILE A 227 -3.77 -6.42 8.97
C ILE A 227 -2.93 -5.14 8.96
N VAL A 228 -2.87 -4.45 7.83
CA VAL A 228 -2.48 -3.05 7.71
C VAL A 228 -3.64 -2.24 7.15
N ILE A 229 -3.63 -0.92 7.37
CA ILE A 229 -4.64 -0.02 6.84
C ILE A 229 -4.00 1.01 5.92
N GLU A 230 -4.78 1.39 4.93
CA GLU A 230 -4.33 2.29 3.87
C GLU A 230 -5.49 3.11 3.33
N THR A 231 -5.18 4.17 2.60
CA THR A 231 -6.23 4.96 1.93
C THR A 231 -6.37 4.62 0.47
N ASP A 232 -5.28 4.29 -0.20
CA ASP A 232 -5.18 4.25 -1.67
C ASP A 232 -5.63 5.58 -2.29
N CYS A 233 -5.43 6.66 -1.54
CA CYS A 233 -5.85 7.99 -1.98
C CYS A 233 -5.02 8.46 -3.19
N PRO A 234 -5.65 9.18 -4.12
CA PRO A 234 -6.94 9.88 -4.10
C PRO A 234 -8.17 9.03 -4.44
N TYR A 235 -8.00 7.71 -4.55
CA TYR A 235 -9.05 6.76 -4.91
C TYR A 235 -9.81 6.26 -3.68
N LEU A 236 -10.85 5.47 -3.90
CA LEU A 236 -11.50 4.57 -2.94
C LEU A 236 -11.93 5.20 -1.61
N THR A 237 -12.39 6.45 -1.64
CA THR A 237 -12.80 7.22 -0.46
C THR A 237 -13.78 6.42 0.42
N PRO A 238 -13.50 6.26 1.73
CA PRO A 238 -14.37 5.51 2.63
C PRO A 238 -15.73 6.19 2.85
N GLU A 239 -16.75 5.41 3.24
CA GLU A 239 -17.95 5.98 3.81
C GLU A 239 -17.60 6.74 5.11
N PRO A 240 -18.22 7.89 5.42
CA PRO A 240 -19.36 8.48 4.74
C PRO A 240 -19.01 9.41 3.56
N ASN A 241 -17.74 9.48 3.17
CA ASN A 241 -17.24 10.45 2.18
C ASN A 241 -17.20 9.91 0.74
N ARG A 242 -17.68 8.71 0.51
CA ARG A 242 -17.64 8.05 -0.81
C ARG A 242 -18.10 8.99 -1.92
N GLY A 243 -17.30 9.05 -3.01
CA GLY A 243 -17.52 9.92 -4.18
C GLY A 243 -16.85 11.30 -4.09
N LEU A 244 -16.16 11.61 -2.98
CA LEU A 244 -15.22 12.73 -2.88
C LEU A 244 -13.81 12.24 -3.25
N THR A 245 -12.88 13.16 -3.49
CA THR A 245 -11.45 12.82 -3.56
C THR A 245 -10.98 12.31 -2.20
N ASN A 246 -10.32 11.17 -2.18
CA ASN A 246 -9.80 10.58 -0.94
C ASN A 246 -8.57 11.32 -0.44
N GLU A 247 -8.38 11.32 0.87
CA GLU A 247 -7.21 11.92 1.55
C GLU A 247 -6.80 11.04 2.74
N PRO A 248 -5.52 11.09 3.19
CA PRO A 248 -5.08 10.33 4.37
C PRO A 248 -5.85 10.65 5.65
N CYS A 249 -6.42 11.85 5.78
CA CYS A 249 -7.25 12.23 6.92
C CYS A 249 -8.57 11.43 7.05
N PHE A 250 -8.95 10.64 6.03
CA PHE A 250 -10.14 9.79 6.08
C PHE A 250 -9.85 8.35 6.53
N ILE A 251 -8.57 7.97 6.69
CA ILE A 251 -8.19 6.61 7.13
C ILE A 251 -8.78 6.20 8.49
N PRO A 252 -9.08 7.11 9.45
CA PRO A 252 -9.74 6.72 10.69
C PRO A 252 -11.09 6.00 10.48
N PHE A 253 -11.82 6.29 9.40
CA PHE A 253 -13.07 5.57 9.09
C PHE A 253 -12.82 4.11 8.69
N VAL A 254 -11.68 3.81 8.08
CA VAL A 254 -11.24 2.43 7.80
C VAL A 254 -10.93 1.71 9.11
N ALA A 255 -10.16 2.34 10.00
CA ALA A 255 -9.83 1.79 11.31
C ALA A 255 -11.09 1.53 12.16
N GLU A 256 -12.02 2.48 12.22
CA GLU A 256 -13.31 2.33 12.91
C GLU A 256 -14.13 1.16 12.36
N LYS A 257 -14.16 1.01 11.04
CA LYS A 257 -14.86 -0.11 10.40
C LYS A 257 -14.25 -1.46 10.76
N ILE A 258 -12.93 -1.57 10.77
CA ILE A 258 -12.21 -2.78 11.19
C ILE A 258 -12.49 -3.07 12.66
N ALA A 259 -12.46 -2.06 13.53
CA ALA A 259 -12.79 -2.19 14.96
C ALA A 259 -14.19 -2.77 15.15
N ALA A 260 -15.17 -2.26 14.41
CA ALA A 260 -16.53 -2.77 14.44
C ALA A 260 -16.66 -4.23 13.94
N ILE A 261 -15.87 -4.63 12.92
CA ILE A 261 -15.86 -6.01 12.40
C ILE A 261 -15.20 -6.97 13.38
N LYS A 262 -14.13 -6.52 14.05
CA LYS A 262 -13.34 -7.30 15.01
C LYS A 262 -13.91 -7.27 16.43
N GLU A 263 -14.91 -6.41 16.68
CA GLU A 263 -15.51 -6.21 18.02
C GLU A 263 -14.50 -5.77 19.08
N ILE A 264 -13.58 -4.87 18.70
CA ILE A 264 -12.53 -4.31 19.59
C ILE A 264 -12.53 -2.78 19.50
N ASN A 265 -11.73 -2.12 20.34
CA ASN A 265 -11.58 -0.67 20.31
C ASN A 265 -10.79 -0.21 19.07
N VAL A 266 -11.10 0.97 18.57
CA VAL A 266 -10.43 1.55 17.40
C VAL A 266 -8.94 1.83 17.69
N GLU A 267 -8.60 2.21 18.91
CA GLU A 267 -7.22 2.43 19.36
C GLU A 267 -6.38 1.15 19.27
N ASP A 268 -6.96 0.00 19.60
CA ASP A 268 -6.29 -1.31 19.47
C ASP A 268 -6.04 -1.65 18.01
N VAL A 269 -6.98 -1.35 17.11
CA VAL A 269 -6.79 -1.51 15.66
C VAL A 269 -5.67 -0.61 15.17
N VAL A 270 -5.72 0.69 15.50
CA VAL A 270 -4.70 1.66 15.07
C VAL A 270 -3.32 1.25 15.55
N LYS A 271 -3.20 0.86 16.82
CA LYS A 271 -1.93 0.39 17.38
C LYS A 271 -1.42 -0.85 16.63
N ALA A 272 -2.24 -1.89 16.51
CA ALA A 272 -1.83 -3.14 15.88
C ALA A 272 -1.45 -2.95 14.41
N THR A 273 -2.25 -2.21 13.63
CA THR A 273 -2.00 -2.01 12.19
C THR A 273 -0.77 -1.12 11.95
N SER A 274 -0.50 -0.15 12.83
CA SER A 274 0.71 0.66 12.77
C SER A 274 1.96 -0.16 13.12
N ASP A 275 1.92 -0.97 14.18
CA ASP A 275 3.01 -1.87 14.56
C ASP A 275 3.29 -2.90 13.43
N ASN A 276 2.23 -3.41 12.79
CA ASN A 276 2.33 -4.30 11.64
C ASN A 276 3.02 -3.62 10.45
N GLY A 277 2.62 -2.40 10.10
CA GLY A 277 3.26 -1.63 9.05
C GLY A 277 4.74 -1.35 9.34
N CYS A 278 5.06 -0.98 10.57
CA CYS A 278 6.45 -0.80 11.01
C CYS A 278 7.26 -2.11 10.89
N THR A 279 6.68 -3.23 11.30
CA THR A 279 7.31 -4.55 11.21
C THR A 279 7.53 -4.96 9.75
N LEU A 280 6.51 -4.79 8.90
CA LEU A 280 6.55 -5.10 7.48
C LEU A 280 7.69 -4.38 6.77
N TYR A 281 7.81 -3.07 6.99
CA TYR A 281 8.78 -2.22 6.31
C TYR A 281 10.11 -2.05 7.07
N GLY A 282 10.27 -2.72 8.22
CA GLY A 282 11.50 -2.64 9.02
C GLY A 282 11.77 -1.25 9.61
N ILE A 283 10.71 -0.48 9.85
CA ILE A 283 10.79 0.88 10.41
C ILE A 283 10.96 0.76 11.94
N LYS A 284 12.00 1.39 12.46
CA LYS A 284 12.26 1.50 13.89
C LYS A 284 11.88 2.90 14.37
N ASP A 285 11.22 2.99 15.50
CA ASP A 285 10.89 4.27 16.17
C ASP A 285 12.12 5.02 16.67
#